data_21953a808b9b39d948b9592089fab4ab
#
_entry.id   21953a808b9b39d948b9592089fab4ab
#
_cell.length_a   1.000
_cell.length_b   1.000
_cell.length_c   1.000
_cell.angle_alpha   90.00
_cell.angle_beta   90.00
_cell.angle_gamma   90.00
#
_symmetry.space_group_name_H-M   'P 1'
#
loop_
_entity.id
_entity.type
_entity.pdbx_description
1 polymer ?
#
loop_
_entity_poly.entity_id
_entity_poly.type
_entity_poly.pdbx_seq_one_letter_code
_entity_poly.pdbx_strand_id
1 'polypeptide(L)'
;MLNIKVKNIHKSYGEKKVLKGLNFEAKQGEVIAVIGKNGAGKSTFLETLMTIRKYDDGEVILFNKNLKALSGSDLDSIKENISIVLQSTNFYKNLKVIELLHLFKSYYGKSINVDEIIGNFQLEEHRKTYFDKLSGGWKQRVALAIAFMTNPKLIILDEPTTGLDPHMRDVLWKNIIKYNKEQNGTVLLSTHYMDEVERYCDKVLLINNGVDEVFDTPKNILKNEGHQSINDFYLSQVGV
;
A
#
# COMPACT_ATOMS: atom_id res chain seq x y z
N MET A 1 -11.55 -7.69 13.42
CA MET A 1 -12.39 -6.50 13.15
C MET A 1 -12.14 -6.08 11.71
N LEU A 2 -13.13 -5.56 10.97
CA LEU A 2 -12.90 -5.05 9.61
C LEU A 2 -12.15 -3.71 9.69
N ASN A 3 -11.04 -3.60 8.96
CA ASN A 3 -10.29 -2.33 8.85
C ASN A 3 -10.77 -1.50 7.66
N ILE A 4 -11.14 -2.17 6.57
CA ILE A 4 -11.57 -1.56 5.31
C ILE A 4 -12.83 -2.27 4.85
N LYS A 5 -13.84 -1.49 4.47
CA LYS A 5 -15.02 -2.00 3.78
C LYS A 5 -15.39 -1.05 2.67
N VAL A 6 -15.47 -1.57 1.48
CA VAL A 6 -15.81 -0.86 0.25
C VAL A 6 -17.03 -1.53 -0.36
N LYS A 7 -18.07 -0.75 -0.67
CA LYS A 7 -19.28 -1.24 -1.29
C LYS A 7 -19.60 -0.44 -2.53
N ASN A 8 -19.65 -1.14 -3.65
CA ASN A 8 -20.16 -0.64 -4.93
C ASN A 8 -19.58 0.73 -5.31
N ILE A 9 -18.25 0.92 -5.16
CA ILE A 9 -17.64 2.21 -5.48
C ILE A 9 -17.51 2.45 -6.98
N HIS A 10 -17.85 3.67 -7.36
CA HIS A 10 -17.76 4.17 -8.74
C HIS A 10 -16.82 5.36 -8.79
N LYS A 11 -16.02 5.44 -9.87
CA LYS A 11 -15.17 6.59 -10.17
C LYS A 11 -15.04 6.79 -11.66
N SER A 12 -15.27 8.02 -12.10
CA SER A 12 -15.13 8.44 -13.51
C SER A 12 -14.20 9.65 -13.62
N TYR A 13 -13.59 9.80 -14.78
CA TYR A 13 -12.82 10.97 -15.21
C TYR A 13 -13.37 11.42 -16.56
N GLY A 14 -14.20 12.46 -16.53
CA GLY A 14 -15.02 12.80 -17.70
C GLY A 14 -15.93 11.62 -18.06
N GLU A 15 -15.88 11.19 -19.31
CA GLU A 15 -16.68 10.04 -19.81
C GLU A 15 -16.08 8.68 -19.47
N LYS A 16 -14.80 8.62 -19.05
CA LYS A 16 -14.11 7.37 -18.76
C LYS A 16 -14.46 6.86 -17.37
N LYS A 17 -15.28 5.79 -17.29
CA LYS A 17 -15.55 5.06 -16.04
C LYS A 17 -14.35 4.18 -15.68
N VAL A 18 -13.74 4.42 -14.53
CA VAL A 18 -12.52 3.72 -14.05
C VAL A 18 -12.85 2.70 -12.96
N LEU A 19 -13.67 3.05 -11.96
CA LEU A 19 -14.23 2.08 -11.03
C LEU A 19 -15.72 1.94 -11.32
N LYS A 20 -16.20 0.69 -11.36
CA LYS A 20 -17.53 0.35 -11.90
C LYS A 20 -18.31 -0.56 -10.95
N GLY A 21 -18.35 -0.18 -9.66
CA GLY A 21 -19.04 -0.95 -8.64
C GLY A 21 -18.14 -1.91 -7.87
N LEU A 22 -16.88 -1.55 -7.64
CA LEU A 22 -15.90 -2.39 -6.94
C LEU A 22 -16.30 -2.58 -5.48
N ASN A 23 -16.20 -3.85 -5.00
CA ASN A 23 -16.39 -4.23 -3.61
C ASN A 23 -15.12 -4.80 -3.03
N PHE A 24 -14.88 -4.55 -1.73
CA PHE A 24 -13.67 -5.02 -1.08
C PHE A 24 -13.83 -4.98 0.44
N GLU A 25 -13.32 -6.00 1.12
CA GLU A 25 -13.30 -6.03 2.60
C GLU A 25 -11.94 -6.55 3.08
N ALA A 26 -11.29 -5.80 3.96
CA ALA A 26 -10.05 -6.24 4.61
C ALA A 26 -10.21 -6.28 6.13
N LYS A 27 -9.72 -7.35 6.72
CA LYS A 27 -9.63 -7.49 8.18
C LYS A 27 -8.33 -6.86 8.69
N GLN A 28 -8.32 -6.52 9.95
CA GLN A 28 -7.10 -6.08 10.63
C GLN A 28 -6.04 -7.19 10.60
N GLY A 29 -4.81 -6.81 10.31
CA GLY A 29 -3.69 -7.74 10.27
C GLY A 29 -3.58 -8.57 8.98
N GLU A 30 -4.32 -8.25 7.92
CA GLU A 30 -4.16 -8.89 6.61
C GLU A 30 -3.13 -8.15 5.75
N VAL A 31 -2.31 -8.91 5.02
CA VAL A 31 -1.44 -8.43 3.93
C VAL A 31 -2.12 -8.79 2.61
N ILE A 32 -2.52 -7.79 1.85
CA ILE A 32 -3.37 -7.97 0.66
C ILE A 32 -2.70 -7.37 -0.57
N ALA A 33 -2.54 -8.18 -1.62
CA ALA A 33 -2.10 -7.73 -2.92
C ALA A 33 -3.27 -7.25 -3.78
N VAL A 34 -3.11 -6.11 -4.43
CA VAL A 34 -4.00 -5.60 -5.48
C VAL A 34 -3.31 -5.77 -6.81
N ILE A 35 -3.81 -6.67 -7.64
CA ILE A 35 -3.25 -7.00 -8.95
C ILE A 35 -4.22 -6.65 -10.07
N GLY A 36 -3.74 -6.59 -11.30
CA GLY A 36 -4.53 -6.27 -12.49
C GLY A 36 -3.72 -5.54 -13.55
N LYS A 37 -4.22 -5.44 -14.76
CA LYS A 37 -3.57 -4.73 -15.89
C LYS A 37 -3.31 -3.26 -15.58
N ASN A 38 -2.39 -2.66 -16.36
CA ASN A 38 -2.25 -1.21 -16.38
C ASN A 38 -3.57 -0.57 -16.84
N GLY A 39 -4.04 0.43 -16.10
CA GLY A 39 -5.30 1.08 -16.36
C GLY A 39 -6.55 0.34 -15.85
N ALA A 40 -6.43 -0.80 -15.17
CA ALA A 40 -7.56 -1.54 -14.60
C ALA A 40 -8.27 -0.81 -13.43
N GLY A 41 -7.64 0.24 -12.86
CA GLY A 41 -8.22 1.01 -11.76
C GLY A 41 -7.50 0.86 -10.41
N LYS A 42 -6.41 0.07 -10.34
CA LYS A 42 -5.66 -0.18 -9.08
C LYS A 42 -5.28 1.10 -8.34
N SER A 43 -4.52 1.99 -8.98
CA SER A 43 -4.07 3.25 -8.34
C SER A 43 -5.25 4.14 -7.97
N THR A 44 -6.30 4.23 -8.81
CA THR A 44 -7.52 4.97 -8.46
C THR A 44 -8.23 4.40 -7.24
N PHE A 45 -8.29 3.07 -7.12
CA PHE A 45 -8.83 2.39 -5.94
C PHE A 45 -7.99 2.69 -4.69
N LEU A 46 -6.65 2.51 -4.78
CA LEU A 46 -5.74 2.81 -3.67
C LEU A 46 -5.83 4.29 -3.26
N GLU A 47 -5.76 5.24 -4.21
CA GLU A 47 -5.90 6.68 -3.95
C GLU A 47 -7.23 7.05 -3.28
N THR A 48 -8.30 6.31 -3.56
CA THR A 48 -9.60 6.48 -2.88
C THR A 48 -9.50 6.09 -1.40
N LEU A 49 -8.87 4.95 -1.10
CA LEU A 49 -8.63 4.51 0.27
C LEU A 49 -7.66 5.43 1.03
N MET A 50 -6.70 6.00 0.32
CA MET A 50 -5.76 7.01 0.86
C MET A 50 -6.42 8.36 1.17
N THR A 51 -7.71 8.53 0.91
CA THR A 51 -8.43 9.82 1.02
C THR A 51 -7.87 10.94 0.11
N ILE A 52 -7.01 10.60 -0.84
CA ILE A 52 -6.43 11.54 -1.81
C ILE A 52 -7.46 11.85 -2.90
N ARG A 53 -8.25 10.85 -3.28
CA ARG A 53 -9.21 10.95 -4.38
C ARG A 53 -10.64 10.68 -3.91
N LYS A 54 -11.55 11.57 -4.27
CA LYS A 54 -12.97 11.37 -4.02
C LYS A 54 -13.55 10.38 -5.04
N TYR A 55 -14.41 9.49 -4.59
CA TYR A 55 -15.21 8.60 -5.43
C TYR A 55 -16.59 9.23 -5.70
N ASP A 56 -17.24 8.80 -6.77
CA ASP A 56 -18.48 9.42 -7.25
C ASP A 56 -19.70 8.82 -6.54
N ASP A 57 -19.75 7.47 -6.42
CA ASP A 57 -20.82 6.75 -5.74
C ASP A 57 -20.31 5.53 -4.99
N GLY A 58 -21.17 4.94 -4.13
CA GLY A 58 -20.84 3.83 -3.25
C GLY A 58 -20.46 4.26 -1.83
N GLU A 59 -19.87 3.35 -1.08
CA GLU A 59 -19.51 3.54 0.31
C GLU A 59 -18.08 3.05 0.60
N VAL A 60 -17.30 3.86 1.32
CA VAL A 60 -15.99 3.46 1.87
C VAL A 60 -16.00 3.68 3.38
N ILE A 61 -15.78 2.61 4.13
CA ILE A 61 -15.65 2.62 5.57
C ILE A 61 -14.21 2.24 5.93
N LEU A 62 -13.52 3.12 6.63
CA LEU A 62 -12.20 2.87 7.21
C LEU A 62 -12.29 2.94 8.73
N PHE A 63 -11.78 1.94 9.43
CA PHE A 63 -11.78 1.88 10.90
C PHE A 63 -13.16 2.14 11.52
N ASN A 64 -14.23 1.56 10.91
CA ASN A 64 -15.64 1.75 11.26
C ASN A 64 -16.19 3.19 11.04
N LYS A 65 -15.49 4.04 10.31
CA LYS A 65 -15.95 5.39 9.95
C LYS A 65 -16.19 5.50 8.45
N ASN A 66 -17.38 5.97 8.04
CA ASN A 66 -17.72 6.18 6.63
C ASN A 66 -17.09 7.47 6.11
N LEU A 67 -16.24 7.39 5.08
CA LEU A 67 -15.48 8.52 4.57
C LEU A 67 -16.34 9.68 4.05
N LYS A 68 -17.54 9.41 3.48
CA LYS A 68 -18.45 10.46 3.00
C LYS A 68 -19.03 11.31 4.13
N ALA A 69 -19.13 10.76 5.33
CA ALA A 69 -19.71 11.42 6.48
C ALA A 69 -18.67 12.21 7.32
N LEU A 70 -17.38 12.09 6.96
CA LEU A 70 -16.29 12.69 7.77
C LEU A 70 -15.93 14.09 7.31
N SER A 71 -15.64 14.95 8.29
CA SER A 71 -15.08 16.29 8.08
C SER A 71 -14.15 16.66 9.25
N GLY A 72 -13.24 17.63 9.01
CA GLY A 72 -12.37 18.17 10.05
C GLY A 72 -11.58 17.10 10.81
N SER A 73 -11.62 17.16 12.14
CA SER A 73 -10.83 16.30 13.03
C SER A 73 -11.07 14.79 12.87
N ASP A 74 -12.26 14.37 12.43
CA ASP A 74 -12.54 12.97 12.18
C ASP A 74 -11.76 12.43 11.00
N LEU A 75 -11.67 13.21 9.91
CA LEU A 75 -10.86 12.85 8.74
C LEU A 75 -9.36 12.85 9.08
N ASP A 76 -8.90 13.79 9.89
CA ASP A 76 -7.51 13.85 10.35
C ASP A 76 -7.17 12.62 11.21
N SER A 77 -8.08 12.19 12.09
CA SER A 77 -7.93 10.95 12.88
C SER A 77 -7.81 9.69 11.99
N ILE A 78 -8.49 9.65 10.83
CA ILE A 78 -8.32 8.58 9.84
C ILE A 78 -6.91 8.64 9.23
N LYS A 79 -6.49 9.83 8.76
CA LYS A 79 -5.19 10.04 8.11
C LYS A 79 -4.02 9.69 9.02
N GLU A 80 -4.09 10.00 10.31
CA GLU A 80 -3.07 9.63 11.30
C GLU A 80 -2.88 8.11 11.45
N ASN A 81 -3.87 7.32 11.06
CA ASN A 81 -3.84 5.86 11.11
C ASN A 81 -3.50 5.20 9.76
N ILE A 82 -3.21 5.99 8.73
CA ILE A 82 -2.84 5.50 7.39
C ILE A 82 -1.47 6.04 7.03
N SER A 83 -0.59 5.17 6.57
CA SER A 83 0.66 5.55 5.89
C SER A 83 0.62 5.14 4.43
N ILE A 84 1.28 5.93 3.59
CA ILE A 84 1.17 5.83 2.13
C ILE A 84 2.55 5.92 1.52
N VAL A 85 2.84 5.02 0.57
CA VAL A 85 3.97 5.15 -0.35
C VAL A 85 3.44 5.05 -1.77
N LEU A 86 3.57 6.13 -2.53
CA LEU A 86 3.19 6.19 -3.94
C LEU A 86 4.36 5.74 -4.83
N GLN A 87 4.07 5.33 -6.07
CA GLN A 87 5.04 4.89 -7.06
C GLN A 87 6.17 5.91 -7.29
N SER A 88 5.86 7.20 -7.24
CA SER A 88 6.85 8.27 -7.28
C SER A 88 6.79 9.11 -6.01
N THR A 89 7.77 8.97 -5.14
CA THR A 89 7.84 9.75 -3.91
C THR A 89 8.94 10.81 -4.02
N ASN A 90 8.53 12.07 -3.94
CA ASN A 90 9.44 13.21 -3.86
C ASN A 90 9.26 13.90 -2.52
N PHE A 91 10.35 14.03 -1.78
CA PHE A 91 10.39 14.79 -0.53
C PHE A 91 11.09 16.14 -0.72
N TYR A 92 11.21 16.89 0.37
CA TYR A 92 11.89 18.18 0.41
C TYR A 92 13.33 18.07 -0.12
N LYS A 93 13.67 18.95 -1.06
CA LYS A 93 15.04 19.11 -1.54
C LYS A 93 15.93 19.65 -0.40
N ASN A 94 17.21 19.35 -0.46
CA ASN A 94 18.23 19.86 0.49
C ASN A 94 18.08 19.39 1.95
N LEU A 95 17.31 18.34 2.22
CA LEU A 95 17.33 17.66 3.52
C LEU A 95 18.14 16.36 3.41
N LYS A 96 18.96 16.09 4.42
CA LYS A 96 19.62 14.80 4.59
C LYS A 96 18.60 13.76 5.05
N VAL A 97 18.89 12.49 4.82
CA VAL A 97 18.01 11.38 5.25
C VAL A 97 17.64 11.50 6.73
N ILE A 98 18.63 11.72 7.61
CA ILE A 98 18.39 11.87 9.05
C ILE A 98 17.50 13.07 9.38
N GLU A 99 17.71 14.19 8.70
CA GLU A 99 16.93 15.42 8.91
C GLU A 99 15.47 15.21 8.45
N LEU A 100 15.29 14.50 7.33
CA LEU A 100 13.97 14.15 6.81
C LEU A 100 13.22 13.22 7.79
N LEU A 101 13.88 12.20 8.34
CA LEU A 101 13.27 11.31 9.34
C LEU A 101 12.88 12.09 10.62
N HIS A 102 13.73 13.00 11.10
CA HIS A 102 13.40 13.84 12.24
C HIS A 102 12.24 14.80 11.95
N LEU A 103 12.16 15.35 10.74
CA LEU A 103 11.06 16.22 10.31
C LEU A 103 9.73 15.44 10.38
N PHE A 104 9.67 14.25 9.79
CA PHE A 104 8.46 13.43 9.85
C PHE A 104 8.13 12.97 11.28
N LYS A 105 9.14 12.62 12.09
CA LYS A 105 8.93 12.37 13.52
C LYS A 105 8.22 13.53 14.21
N SER A 106 8.62 14.78 13.91
CA SER A 106 8.02 15.97 14.55
C SER A 106 6.55 16.19 14.15
N TYR A 107 6.15 15.82 12.94
CA TYR A 107 4.76 15.91 12.50
C TYR A 107 3.82 14.95 13.23
N TYR A 108 4.32 13.79 13.61
CA TYR A 108 3.47 12.77 14.24
C TYR A 108 3.41 12.85 15.77
N GLY A 109 4.27 13.67 16.40
CA GLY A 109 4.27 13.87 17.85
C GLY A 109 4.47 12.61 18.72
N LYS A 110 4.88 11.49 18.09
CA LYS A 110 5.07 10.19 18.75
C LYS A 110 6.52 10.03 19.21
N SER A 111 6.71 9.23 20.27
CA SER A 111 8.05 8.77 20.67
C SER A 111 8.56 7.76 19.65
N ILE A 112 9.26 8.24 18.62
CA ILE A 112 9.82 7.41 17.53
C ILE A 112 11.33 7.37 17.71
N ASN A 113 11.91 6.15 17.70
CA ASN A 113 13.35 5.96 17.68
C ASN A 113 13.85 5.99 16.23
N VAL A 114 14.40 7.13 15.80
CA VAL A 114 14.88 7.32 14.42
C VAL A 114 16.07 6.41 14.11
N ASP A 115 16.94 6.11 15.06
CA ASP A 115 18.09 5.21 14.87
C ASP A 115 17.64 3.77 14.62
N GLU A 116 16.59 3.32 15.29
CA GLU A 116 15.97 2.03 15.04
C GLU A 116 15.36 1.95 13.62
N ILE A 117 14.70 3.01 13.17
CA ILE A 117 14.17 3.08 11.80
C ILE A 117 15.30 3.02 10.77
N ILE A 118 16.39 3.75 11.00
CA ILE A 118 17.59 3.71 10.16
C ILE A 118 18.12 2.27 10.07
N GLY A 119 18.23 1.56 11.20
CA GLY A 119 18.68 0.16 11.25
C GLY A 119 17.74 -0.80 10.52
N ASN A 120 16.43 -0.73 10.79
CA ASN A 120 15.44 -1.60 10.16
C ASN A 120 15.42 -1.47 8.62
N PHE A 121 15.71 -0.29 8.10
CA PHE A 121 15.74 -0.01 6.66
C PHE A 121 17.15 0.10 6.09
N GLN A 122 18.21 -0.23 6.87
CA GLN A 122 19.62 -0.21 6.46
C GLN A 122 20.01 1.10 5.78
N LEU A 123 19.73 2.22 6.43
CA LEU A 123 19.98 3.57 5.92
C LEU A 123 21.27 4.22 6.46
N GLU A 124 22.09 3.47 7.22
CA GLU A 124 23.27 3.97 7.93
C GLU A 124 24.24 4.69 7.02
N GLU A 125 24.60 4.09 5.88
CA GLU A 125 25.56 4.64 4.93
C GLU A 125 25.10 5.96 4.32
N HIS A 126 23.78 6.12 4.17
CA HIS A 126 23.16 7.30 3.57
C HIS A 126 22.57 8.28 4.58
N ARG A 127 22.77 8.05 5.88
CA ARG A 127 22.22 8.89 6.96
C ARG A 127 22.46 10.38 6.75
N LYS A 128 23.66 10.75 6.29
CA LYS A 128 24.10 12.15 6.05
C LYS A 128 24.02 12.58 4.59
N THR A 129 23.53 11.71 3.69
CA THR A 129 23.35 12.02 2.28
C THR A 129 22.08 12.84 2.07
N TYR A 130 22.13 13.84 1.21
CA TYR A 130 20.96 14.60 0.80
C TYR A 130 19.99 13.70 0.03
N PHE A 131 18.67 13.78 0.33
CA PHE A 131 17.65 12.93 -0.28
C PHE A 131 17.62 13.03 -1.80
N ASP A 132 17.76 14.24 -2.36
CA ASP A 132 17.79 14.48 -3.81
C ASP A 132 18.96 13.81 -4.52
N LYS A 133 20.08 13.54 -3.82
CA LYS A 133 21.27 12.87 -4.34
C LYS A 133 21.20 11.34 -4.30
N LEU A 134 20.18 10.76 -3.68
CA LEU A 134 19.98 9.31 -3.63
C LEU A 134 19.53 8.76 -4.99
N SER A 135 19.90 7.50 -5.27
CA SER A 135 19.29 6.75 -6.37
C SER A 135 17.80 6.48 -6.13
N GLY A 136 17.06 6.08 -7.17
CA GLY A 136 15.62 5.77 -7.05
C GLY A 136 15.32 4.72 -5.97
N GLY A 137 16.10 3.63 -5.92
CA GLY A 137 15.93 2.59 -4.91
C GLY A 137 16.17 3.08 -3.48
N TRP A 138 17.18 3.92 -3.27
CA TRP A 138 17.43 4.52 -1.96
C TRP A 138 16.35 5.54 -1.56
N LYS A 139 15.82 6.31 -2.49
CA LYS A 139 14.66 7.20 -2.25
C LYS A 139 13.43 6.39 -1.83
N GLN A 140 13.16 5.29 -2.52
CA GLN A 140 12.07 4.38 -2.18
C GLN A 140 12.24 3.79 -0.77
N ARG A 141 13.46 3.38 -0.40
CA ARG A 141 13.78 2.87 0.93
C ARG A 141 13.51 3.90 2.03
N VAL A 142 13.91 5.16 1.84
CA VAL A 142 13.61 6.25 2.77
C VAL A 142 12.11 6.50 2.88
N ALA A 143 11.37 6.46 1.77
CA ALA A 143 9.91 6.60 1.78
C ALA A 143 9.22 5.48 2.57
N LEU A 144 9.67 4.24 2.39
CA LEU A 144 9.19 3.10 3.17
C LEU A 144 9.53 3.25 4.67
N ALA A 145 10.75 3.68 5.01
CA ALA A 145 11.14 3.94 6.40
C ALA A 145 10.20 4.97 7.06
N ILE A 146 9.84 6.04 6.36
CA ILE A 146 8.89 7.05 6.85
C ILE A 146 7.50 6.45 7.02
N ALA A 147 7.03 5.63 6.08
CA ALA A 147 5.70 5.03 6.14
C ALA A 147 5.54 4.08 7.34
N PHE A 148 6.58 3.34 7.68
CA PHE A 148 6.54 2.38 8.80
C PHE A 148 6.81 3.02 10.17
N MET A 149 7.47 4.20 10.23
CA MET A 149 7.95 4.79 11.49
C MET A 149 6.85 5.16 12.48
N THR A 150 5.60 5.34 12.02
CA THR A 150 4.49 5.76 12.87
C THR A 150 3.64 4.62 13.39
N ASN A 151 3.94 3.37 12.98
CA ASN A 151 3.12 2.20 13.27
C ASN A 151 1.62 2.47 13.02
N PRO A 152 1.23 2.85 11.80
CA PRO A 152 -0.16 3.16 11.48
C PRO A 152 -1.01 1.87 11.54
N LYS A 153 -2.33 1.96 11.49
CA LYS A 153 -3.20 0.76 11.40
C LYS A 153 -3.27 0.19 9.99
N LEU A 154 -3.01 1.03 8.98
CA LEU A 154 -3.05 0.66 7.57
C LEU A 154 -1.87 1.28 6.84
N ILE A 155 -1.13 0.45 6.12
CA ILE A 155 -0.10 0.91 5.16
C ILE A 155 -0.57 0.59 3.75
N ILE A 156 -0.57 1.59 2.88
CA ILE A 156 -0.90 1.43 1.46
C ILE A 156 0.35 1.72 0.63
N LEU A 157 0.75 0.74 -0.17
CA LEU A 157 1.98 0.77 -0.96
C LEU A 157 1.64 0.59 -2.45
N ASP A 158 1.94 1.59 -3.27
CA ASP A 158 1.75 1.47 -4.72
C ASP A 158 3.08 1.08 -5.38
N GLU A 159 3.17 -0.18 -5.84
CA GLU A 159 4.34 -0.82 -6.45
C GLU A 159 5.64 -0.67 -5.61
N PRO A 160 5.66 -1.05 -4.32
CA PRO A 160 6.77 -0.75 -3.41
C PRO A 160 8.08 -1.46 -3.75
N THR A 161 8.03 -2.56 -4.49
CA THR A 161 9.20 -3.39 -4.86
C THR A 161 9.79 -3.03 -6.22
N THR A 162 9.10 -2.17 -6.99
CA THR A 162 9.58 -1.72 -8.29
C THR A 162 10.86 -0.91 -8.16
N GLY A 163 11.90 -1.31 -8.92
CA GLY A 163 13.21 -0.66 -8.90
C GLY A 163 14.11 -1.00 -7.70
N LEU A 164 13.66 -1.89 -6.80
CA LEU A 164 14.50 -2.45 -5.75
C LEU A 164 15.27 -3.68 -6.26
N ASP A 165 16.52 -3.83 -5.81
CA ASP A 165 17.28 -5.06 -6.01
C ASP A 165 16.71 -6.21 -5.14
N PRO A 166 17.07 -7.48 -5.41
CA PRO A 166 16.52 -8.63 -4.69
C PRO A 166 16.76 -8.59 -3.17
N HIS A 167 17.92 -8.10 -2.74
CA HIS A 167 18.22 -7.97 -1.30
C HIS A 167 17.27 -6.98 -0.64
N MET A 168 17.00 -5.86 -1.30
CA MET A 168 16.11 -4.83 -0.77
C MET A 168 14.65 -5.21 -0.77
N ARG A 169 14.21 -6.03 -1.74
CA ARG A 169 12.87 -6.63 -1.68
C ARG A 169 12.73 -7.51 -0.43
N ASP A 170 13.74 -8.33 -0.12
CA ASP A 170 13.75 -9.16 1.09
C ASP A 170 13.70 -8.32 2.37
N VAL A 171 14.46 -7.22 2.46
CA VAL A 171 14.40 -6.27 3.58
C VAL A 171 13.01 -5.66 3.72
N LEU A 172 12.38 -5.23 2.62
CA LEU A 172 11.02 -4.69 2.65
C LEU A 172 10.02 -5.73 3.18
N TRP A 173 10.04 -6.95 2.62
CA TRP A 173 9.12 -8.01 3.05
C TRP A 173 9.31 -8.40 4.51
N LYS A 174 10.56 -8.44 5.01
CA LYS A 174 10.84 -8.65 6.44
C LYS A 174 10.21 -7.54 7.31
N ASN A 175 10.29 -6.28 6.89
CA ASN A 175 9.66 -5.17 7.61
C ASN A 175 8.12 -5.24 7.55
N ILE A 176 7.53 -5.62 6.41
CA ILE A 176 6.07 -5.84 6.29
C ILE A 176 5.61 -6.95 7.25
N ILE A 177 6.29 -8.10 7.25
CA ILE A 177 5.95 -9.23 8.10
C ILE A 177 6.13 -8.88 9.59
N LYS A 178 7.22 -8.18 9.95
CA LYS A 178 7.46 -7.70 11.31
C LYS A 178 6.33 -6.79 11.77
N TYR A 179 6.02 -5.76 10.98
CA TYR A 179 4.93 -4.82 11.27
C TYR A 179 3.57 -5.53 11.41
N ASN A 180 3.26 -6.43 10.49
CA ASN A 180 2.01 -7.20 10.53
C ASN A 180 1.91 -8.04 11.81
N LYS A 181 2.98 -8.78 12.18
CA LYS A 181 2.99 -9.67 13.36
C LYS A 181 3.01 -8.91 14.68
N GLU A 182 3.81 -7.85 14.79
CA GLU A 182 4.03 -7.15 16.06
C GLU A 182 2.94 -6.09 16.33
N GLN A 183 2.43 -5.46 15.29
CA GLN A 183 1.47 -4.35 15.40
C GLN A 183 0.04 -4.75 14.97
N ASN A 184 -0.15 -5.98 14.47
CA ASN A 184 -1.40 -6.42 13.86
C ASN A 184 -1.88 -5.43 12.78
N GLY A 185 -0.92 -4.83 12.08
CA GLY A 185 -1.14 -3.80 11.07
C GLY A 185 -1.58 -4.40 9.74
N THR A 186 -2.48 -3.74 9.05
CA THR A 186 -2.96 -4.14 7.72
C THR A 186 -2.08 -3.52 6.65
N VAL A 187 -1.72 -4.32 5.64
CA VAL A 187 -0.97 -3.83 4.48
C VAL A 187 -1.76 -4.09 3.21
N LEU A 188 -1.95 -3.07 2.41
CA LEU A 188 -2.53 -3.15 1.08
C LEU A 188 -1.47 -2.70 0.07
N LEU A 189 -1.09 -3.55 -0.87
CA LEU A 189 -0.05 -3.20 -1.83
C LEU A 189 -0.43 -3.58 -3.27
N SER A 190 -0.07 -2.73 -4.23
CA SER A 190 -0.08 -3.13 -5.63
C SER A 190 1.29 -3.72 -6.00
N THR A 191 1.30 -4.71 -6.87
CA THR A 191 2.54 -5.32 -7.36
C THR A 191 2.33 -6.02 -8.70
N HIS A 192 3.43 -6.16 -9.45
CA HIS A 192 3.53 -6.99 -10.65
C HIS A 192 4.35 -8.28 -10.42
N TYR A 193 4.80 -8.53 -9.19
CA TYR A 193 5.60 -9.69 -8.81
C TYR A 193 4.71 -10.76 -8.17
N MET A 194 4.22 -11.68 -9.00
CA MET A 194 3.25 -12.70 -8.58
C MET A 194 3.84 -13.73 -7.61
N ASP A 195 5.14 -13.96 -7.66
CA ASP A 195 5.89 -14.80 -6.71
C ASP A 195 5.87 -14.20 -5.30
N GLU A 196 5.98 -12.87 -5.18
CA GLU A 196 5.84 -12.15 -3.89
C GLU A 196 4.41 -12.28 -3.36
N VAL A 197 3.41 -12.16 -4.23
CA VAL A 197 1.99 -12.31 -3.87
C VAL A 197 1.71 -13.69 -3.30
N GLU A 198 2.15 -14.73 -3.99
CA GLU A 198 1.95 -16.13 -3.59
C GLU A 198 2.63 -16.44 -2.25
N ARG A 199 3.81 -15.88 -2.02
CA ARG A 199 4.64 -16.17 -0.86
C ARG A 199 4.26 -15.41 0.40
N TYR A 200 3.81 -14.16 0.26
CA TYR A 200 3.74 -13.22 1.38
C TYR A 200 2.36 -12.65 1.65
N CYS A 201 1.41 -12.74 0.71
CA CYS A 201 0.09 -12.12 0.88
C CYS A 201 -0.95 -13.13 1.40
N ASP A 202 -1.78 -12.68 2.32
CA ASP A 202 -2.90 -13.47 2.83
C ASP A 202 -4.03 -13.57 1.80
N LYS A 203 -4.24 -12.48 1.05
CA LYS A 203 -5.28 -12.39 0.02
C LYS A 203 -4.82 -11.64 -1.22
N VAL A 204 -5.54 -11.88 -2.29
CA VAL A 204 -5.35 -11.23 -3.60
C VAL A 204 -6.67 -10.62 -4.05
N LEU A 205 -6.64 -9.34 -4.39
CA LEU A 205 -7.71 -8.65 -5.10
C LEU A 205 -7.27 -8.46 -6.55
N LEU A 206 -7.92 -9.16 -7.48
CA LEU A 206 -7.77 -8.90 -8.91
C LEU A 206 -8.78 -7.85 -9.35
N ILE A 207 -8.28 -6.70 -9.79
CA ILE A 207 -9.11 -5.67 -10.41
C ILE A 207 -8.98 -5.80 -11.93
N ASN A 208 -10.11 -6.03 -12.60
CA ASN A 208 -10.19 -6.05 -14.05
C ASN A 208 -11.29 -5.10 -14.53
N ASN A 209 -10.94 -4.20 -15.45
CA ASN A 209 -11.89 -3.22 -16.02
C ASN A 209 -12.69 -2.42 -14.98
N GLY A 210 -12.13 -2.18 -13.80
CA GLY A 210 -12.73 -1.38 -12.73
C GLY A 210 -13.67 -2.12 -11.79
N VAL A 211 -13.72 -3.46 -11.87
CA VAL A 211 -14.49 -4.32 -10.95
C VAL A 211 -13.56 -5.29 -10.21
N ASP A 212 -14.01 -5.75 -9.05
CA ASP A 212 -13.38 -6.81 -8.25
C ASP A 212 -13.71 -8.18 -8.88
N GLU A 213 -12.85 -8.70 -9.73
CA GLU A 213 -13.09 -9.96 -10.44
C GLU A 213 -12.86 -11.17 -9.53
N VAL A 214 -11.78 -11.14 -8.75
CA VAL A 214 -11.44 -12.18 -7.77
C VAL A 214 -10.95 -11.54 -6.49
N PHE A 215 -11.43 -12.07 -5.35
CA PHE A 215 -10.91 -11.72 -4.04
C PHE A 215 -10.88 -12.93 -3.13
N ASP A 216 -9.72 -13.58 -3.01
CA ASP A 216 -9.53 -14.77 -2.17
C ASP A 216 -8.05 -14.95 -1.76
N THR A 217 -7.76 -15.99 -0.99
CA THR A 217 -6.39 -16.38 -0.66
C THR A 217 -5.68 -16.94 -1.90
N PRO A 218 -4.35 -16.76 -2.04
CA PRO A 218 -3.61 -17.39 -3.15
C PRO A 218 -3.90 -18.88 -3.30
N LYS A 219 -3.94 -19.60 -2.18
CA LYS A 219 -4.21 -21.05 -2.17
C LYS A 219 -5.59 -21.40 -2.72
N ASN A 220 -6.63 -20.65 -2.37
CA ASN A 220 -7.97 -20.91 -2.87
C ASN A 220 -8.08 -20.59 -4.36
N ILE A 221 -7.47 -19.50 -4.81
CA ILE A 221 -7.42 -19.12 -6.22
C ILE A 221 -6.81 -20.26 -7.04
N LEU A 222 -5.64 -20.74 -6.65
CA LEU A 222 -4.96 -21.83 -7.36
C LEU A 222 -5.80 -23.11 -7.41
N LYS A 223 -6.46 -23.46 -6.30
CA LYS A 223 -7.31 -24.64 -6.21
C LYS A 223 -8.57 -24.54 -7.06
N ASN A 224 -9.24 -23.39 -7.03
CA ASN A 224 -10.54 -23.19 -7.68
C ASN A 224 -10.40 -22.99 -9.18
N GLU A 225 -9.34 -22.31 -9.62
CA GLU A 225 -9.09 -21.96 -11.02
C GLU A 225 -8.19 -23.02 -11.73
N GLY A 226 -7.62 -23.98 -10.99
CA GLY A 226 -6.81 -25.07 -11.55
C GLY A 226 -5.44 -24.64 -12.07
N HIS A 227 -4.90 -23.50 -11.58
CA HIS A 227 -3.59 -23.00 -11.98
C HIS A 227 -2.48 -23.51 -11.08
N GLN A 228 -1.23 -23.58 -11.62
CA GLN A 228 -0.05 -24.04 -10.88
C GLN A 228 0.58 -22.92 -10.05
N SER A 229 0.41 -21.67 -10.46
CA SER A 229 0.96 -20.48 -9.77
C SER A 229 0.02 -19.27 -9.91
N ILE A 230 0.18 -18.29 -9.01
CA ILE A 230 -0.53 -16.99 -9.13
C ILE A 230 -0.11 -16.27 -10.41
N ASN A 231 1.09 -16.50 -10.92
CA ASN A 231 1.51 -15.95 -12.20
C ASN A 231 0.71 -16.55 -13.37
N ASP A 232 0.51 -17.88 -13.41
CA ASP A 232 -0.29 -18.53 -14.44
C ASP A 232 -1.75 -18.07 -14.39
N PHE A 233 -2.32 -18.01 -13.18
CA PHE A 233 -3.65 -17.42 -12.98
C PHE A 233 -3.73 -15.99 -13.52
N TYR A 234 -2.79 -15.12 -13.14
CA TYR A 234 -2.78 -13.74 -13.61
C TYR A 234 -2.71 -13.64 -15.13
N LEU A 235 -1.83 -14.40 -15.77
CA LEU A 235 -1.69 -14.41 -17.24
C LEU A 235 -2.99 -14.87 -17.92
N SER A 236 -3.70 -15.87 -17.38
CA SER A 236 -4.99 -16.32 -17.92
C SER A 236 -6.06 -15.23 -17.87
N GLN A 237 -6.10 -14.44 -16.79
CA GLN A 237 -7.07 -13.36 -16.59
C GLN A 237 -6.74 -12.12 -17.43
N VAL A 238 -5.47 -11.89 -17.74
CA VAL A 238 -5.06 -10.73 -18.52
C VAL A 238 -5.00 -10.97 -20.03
N GLY A 239 -5.23 -12.22 -20.49
CA GLY A 239 -5.35 -12.55 -21.92
C GLY A 239 -4.03 -12.35 -22.68
N VAL A 240 -2.92 -12.94 -22.18
CA VAL A 240 -1.64 -13.08 -22.89
C VAL A 240 -1.46 -14.54 -23.28
#